data_3c86ba48d1efbbd9834f3d8b3d302961
#
_entry.id   3c86ba48d1efbbd9834f3d8b3d302961
#
_cell.length_a   1.000
_cell.length_b   1.000
_cell.length_c   1.000
_cell.angle_alpha   90.00
_cell.angle_beta   90.00
_cell.angle_gamma   90.00
#
_symmetry.space_group_name_H-M   'P 1'
#
loop_
_entity.id
_entity.type
_entity.pdbx_description
1 polymer ?
#
loop_
_entity_poly.entity_id
_entity_poly.type
_entity_poly.pdbx_seq_one_letter_code
_entity_poly.pdbx_strand_id
1 'polypeptide(L)'
;MRLTFLLLMTMLANSIFAARQPSKADVVRAMELANAHFQQMHPDAGAPTFVKKMRPSNLWTRGVYFEGLAALCDIEQQSGSSQYDANLKYIEDWGTAHQWTPRNGVDTRDADDYCCSQTYMWWFENHAEPGCDSIISPTVRCIEKLTEMPESVHDWTWIDAIQMGLPVTTSLTRLTTDPIFAEQGWKMYSWTRDSLAGGLFNRDEGLWWRDKDFVAPYKEPNGSNCYWSRGNGWVYAALVRAMQDIMLADGGDAHLDEYRKDYMAMTDALVKCQRKDGFWNVSLLDDTHFGGKELTGTALFVYGMAWGVNRGLLPEKQYNKLILKAWQAMVDDCLHADGVLGFVQGTGKQPSDSQPVTYDSTPDFDDFGLGCFLLAGSEVYDMVE
;
A
#
# COMPACT_ATOMS: atom_id res chain seq x y z
N MET A 1 -72.91 24.50 -15.25
CA MET A 1 -71.51 24.85 -15.13
C MET A 1 -70.82 23.80 -14.24
N ARG A 2 -70.15 22.85 -14.83
CA ARG A 2 -69.36 21.83 -14.11
C ARG A 2 -67.87 22.17 -14.31
N LEU A 3 -67.20 22.54 -13.23
CA LEU A 3 -65.75 22.76 -13.19
C LEU A 3 -65.10 21.40 -13.06
N THR A 4 -64.36 21.00 -14.06
CA THR A 4 -63.51 19.79 -14.05
C THR A 4 -62.13 20.19 -13.55
N PHE A 5 -61.72 19.76 -12.34
CA PHE A 5 -60.37 19.91 -11.82
C PHE A 5 -59.47 18.82 -12.46
N LEU A 6 -58.48 19.25 -13.26
CA LEU A 6 -57.43 18.38 -13.80
C LEU A 6 -56.30 18.28 -12.78
N LEU A 7 -56.20 17.15 -12.10
CA LEU A 7 -55.05 16.84 -11.23
C LEU A 7 -53.88 16.42 -12.11
N LEU A 8 -52.89 17.27 -12.24
CA LEU A 8 -51.59 16.91 -12.83
C LEU A 8 -50.79 16.16 -11.76
N MET A 9 -50.74 14.83 -11.86
CA MET A 9 -49.78 14.01 -11.12
C MET A 9 -48.44 14.14 -11.81
N THR A 10 -47.54 14.94 -11.24
CA THR A 10 -46.12 14.88 -11.55
C THR A 10 -45.53 13.63 -10.90
N MET A 11 -45.35 12.58 -11.69
CA MET A 11 -44.50 11.45 -11.32
C MET A 11 -43.05 11.96 -11.31
N LEU A 12 -42.51 12.25 -10.13
CA LEU A 12 -41.10 12.30 -9.92
C LEU A 12 -40.56 10.87 -10.11
N ALA A 13 -40.01 10.60 -11.29
CA ALA A 13 -39.19 9.43 -11.51
C ALA A 13 -37.92 9.63 -10.68
N ASN A 14 -37.89 9.03 -9.49
CA ASN A 14 -36.64 8.74 -8.82
C ASN A 14 -35.86 7.74 -9.69
N SER A 15 -35.11 8.23 -10.65
CA SER A 15 -34.03 7.47 -11.26
C SER A 15 -33.01 7.21 -10.16
N ILE A 16 -33.12 6.03 -9.55
CA ILE A 16 -31.99 5.44 -8.82
C ILE A 16 -30.90 5.26 -9.86
N PHE A 17 -30.01 6.22 -9.98
CA PHE A 17 -28.72 6.00 -10.63
C PHE A 17 -28.04 4.93 -9.80
N ALA A 18 -28.11 3.67 -10.24
CA ALA A 18 -27.12 2.68 -9.85
C ALA A 18 -25.75 3.31 -10.21
N ALA A 19 -24.93 3.59 -9.21
CA ALA A 19 -23.59 4.11 -9.44
C ALA A 19 -22.94 3.20 -10.48
N ARG A 20 -22.58 3.76 -11.64
CA ARG A 20 -21.94 3.02 -12.71
C ARG A 20 -20.63 2.47 -12.14
N GLN A 21 -20.40 1.18 -12.29
CA GLN A 21 -19.10 0.62 -11.96
C GLN A 21 -18.03 1.32 -12.81
N PRO A 22 -16.84 1.63 -12.23
CA PRO A 22 -15.76 2.23 -13.00
C PRO A 22 -15.33 1.28 -14.12
N SER A 23 -14.99 1.84 -15.28
CA SER A 23 -14.31 1.10 -16.34
C SER A 23 -12.79 1.12 -16.13
N LYS A 24 -12.06 0.26 -16.83
CA LYS A 24 -10.58 0.31 -16.88
C LYS A 24 -10.06 1.70 -17.21
N ALA A 25 -10.67 2.37 -18.18
CA ALA A 25 -10.30 3.73 -18.56
C ALA A 25 -10.55 4.77 -17.46
N ASP A 26 -11.59 4.58 -16.62
CA ASP A 26 -11.85 5.47 -15.48
C ASP A 26 -10.80 5.28 -14.38
N VAL A 27 -10.36 4.02 -14.13
CA VAL A 27 -9.30 3.69 -13.17
C VAL A 27 -7.98 4.30 -13.62
N VAL A 28 -7.54 4.05 -14.86
CA VAL A 28 -6.29 4.59 -15.40
C VAL A 28 -6.29 6.12 -15.33
N ARG A 29 -7.39 6.77 -15.75
CA ARG A 29 -7.49 8.24 -15.72
C ARG A 29 -7.34 8.82 -14.31
N ALA A 30 -7.90 8.18 -13.28
CA ALA A 30 -7.76 8.62 -11.90
C ALA A 30 -6.32 8.48 -11.41
N MET A 31 -5.66 7.35 -11.73
CA MET A 31 -4.26 7.11 -11.38
C MET A 31 -3.32 8.11 -12.09
N GLU A 32 -3.47 8.28 -13.40
CA GLU A 32 -2.66 9.21 -14.21
C GLU A 32 -2.85 10.67 -13.77
N LEU A 33 -4.07 11.09 -13.43
CA LEU A 33 -4.34 12.45 -12.94
C LEU A 33 -3.57 12.73 -11.64
N ALA A 34 -3.63 11.83 -10.68
CA ALA A 34 -2.92 11.98 -9.41
C ALA A 34 -1.40 11.93 -9.60
N ASN A 35 -0.90 11.02 -10.45
CA ASN A 35 0.52 10.91 -10.76
C ASN A 35 1.06 12.14 -11.50
N ALA A 36 0.31 12.68 -12.46
CA ALA A 36 0.73 13.86 -13.22
C ALA A 36 0.88 15.09 -12.33
N HIS A 37 -0.03 15.29 -11.37
CA HIS A 37 0.10 16.35 -10.38
C HIS A 37 1.41 16.23 -9.59
N PHE A 38 1.68 15.03 -9.06
CA PHE A 38 2.88 14.77 -8.27
C PHE A 38 4.17 15.02 -9.07
N GLN A 39 4.26 14.52 -10.30
CA GLN A 39 5.44 14.73 -11.14
C GLN A 39 5.61 16.19 -11.57
N GLN A 40 4.52 16.94 -11.74
CA GLN A 40 4.60 18.40 -11.97
C GLN A 40 5.21 19.13 -10.78
N MET A 41 4.90 18.71 -9.55
CA MET A 41 5.46 19.29 -8.33
C MET A 41 6.91 18.82 -8.08
N HIS A 42 7.29 17.65 -8.57
CA HIS A 42 8.58 16.99 -8.39
C HIS A 42 9.21 16.59 -9.74
N PRO A 43 9.55 17.56 -10.63
CA PRO A 43 10.00 17.26 -11.98
C PRO A 43 11.36 16.55 -12.04
N ASP A 44 12.18 16.63 -11.00
CA ASP A 44 13.42 15.90 -10.83
C ASP A 44 13.20 14.75 -9.85
N ALA A 45 13.12 13.53 -10.37
CA ALA A 45 12.86 12.32 -9.59
C ALA A 45 13.90 12.08 -8.49
N GLY A 46 15.17 12.41 -8.77
CA GLY A 46 16.30 12.23 -7.85
C GLY A 46 16.41 13.32 -6.79
N ALA A 47 15.73 14.45 -6.96
CA ALA A 47 15.87 15.60 -6.07
C ALA A 47 15.34 15.30 -4.65
N PRO A 48 16.08 15.73 -3.60
CA PRO A 48 15.60 15.61 -2.24
C PRO A 48 14.42 16.54 -1.96
N THR A 49 13.53 16.14 -1.05
CA THR A 49 12.39 16.95 -0.59
C THR A 49 12.70 17.59 0.75
N PHE A 50 12.32 18.85 0.94
CA PHE A 50 12.45 19.53 2.22
C PHE A 50 11.19 19.30 3.08
N VAL A 51 11.35 18.50 4.15
CA VAL A 51 10.33 18.32 5.17
C VAL A 51 11.01 18.50 6.53
N LYS A 52 10.87 19.67 7.14
CA LYS A 52 11.60 20.09 8.36
C LYS A 52 13.13 20.04 8.20
N LYS A 53 13.67 19.16 7.41
CA LYS A 53 15.06 19.02 6.95
C LYS A 53 15.05 18.41 5.54
N MET A 54 16.22 18.44 4.88
CA MET A 54 16.36 17.75 3.59
C MET A 54 16.20 16.24 3.77
N ARG A 55 15.36 15.64 2.92
CA ARG A 55 15.08 14.20 2.88
C ARG A 55 15.48 13.67 1.50
N PRO A 56 16.33 12.65 1.40
CA PRO A 56 16.67 12.07 0.10
C PRO A 56 15.44 11.42 -0.53
N SER A 57 15.39 11.41 -1.86
CA SER A 57 14.23 10.86 -2.57
C SER A 57 14.17 9.33 -2.60
N ASN A 58 15.15 8.61 -2.05
CA ASN A 58 15.07 7.18 -1.79
C ASN A 58 14.67 6.83 -0.34
N LEU A 59 14.07 7.78 0.40
CA LEU A 59 13.40 7.51 1.67
C LEU A 59 12.16 6.63 1.41
N TRP A 60 11.75 5.84 2.40
CA TRP A 60 10.61 4.92 2.31
C TRP A 60 9.33 5.56 1.76
N THR A 61 9.04 6.82 2.11
CA THR A 61 7.84 7.52 1.62
C THR A 61 7.82 7.60 0.11
N ARG A 62 8.96 7.99 -0.48
CA ARG A 62 9.14 8.05 -1.93
C ARG A 62 9.29 6.64 -2.53
N GLY A 63 9.91 5.68 -1.80
CA GLY A 63 9.96 4.28 -2.20
C GLY A 63 8.57 3.72 -2.46
N VAL A 64 7.61 3.94 -1.55
CA VAL A 64 6.21 3.51 -1.71
C VAL A 64 5.53 4.20 -2.90
N TYR A 65 5.81 5.48 -3.17
CA TYR A 65 5.33 6.12 -4.39
C TYR A 65 5.82 5.39 -5.64
N PHE A 66 7.11 5.07 -5.71
CA PHE A 66 7.69 4.38 -6.87
C PHE A 66 7.18 2.93 -7.02
N GLU A 67 6.85 2.25 -5.92
CA GLU A 67 6.12 0.96 -5.99
C GLU A 67 4.78 1.12 -6.70
N GLY A 68 4.01 2.15 -6.34
CA GLY A 68 2.75 2.49 -6.99
C GLY A 68 2.93 2.92 -8.45
N LEU A 69 3.97 3.69 -8.76
CA LEU A 69 4.28 4.12 -10.13
C LEU A 69 4.69 2.93 -11.01
N ALA A 70 5.45 1.97 -10.48
CA ALA A 70 5.80 0.74 -11.18
C ALA A 70 4.53 -0.05 -11.55
N ALA A 71 3.59 -0.19 -10.60
CA ALA A 71 2.30 -0.84 -10.87
C ALA A 71 1.45 -0.06 -11.89
N LEU A 72 1.50 1.28 -11.89
CA LEU A 72 0.87 2.09 -12.93
C LEU A 72 1.52 1.86 -14.31
N CYS A 73 2.85 1.78 -14.39
CA CYS A 73 3.56 1.48 -15.64
C CYS A 73 3.13 0.12 -16.22
N ASP A 74 2.96 -0.91 -15.40
CA ASP A 74 2.47 -2.21 -15.87
C ASP A 74 1.07 -2.09 -16.50
N ILE A 75 0.18 -1.29 -15.92
CA ILE A 75 -1.16 -1.00 -16.46
C ILE A 75 -1.10 -0.15 -17.73
N GLU A 76 -0.24 0.87 -17.76
CA GLU A 76 -0.05 1.74 -18.93
C GLU A 76 0.50 0.97 -20.14
N GLN A 77 1.42 0.04 -19.90
CA GLN A 77 1.93 -0.85 -20.94
C GLN A 77 0.81 -1.73 -21.52
N GLN A 78 -0.01 -2.32 -20.64
CA GLN A 78 -1.12 -3.18 -21.06
C GLN A 78 -2.20 -2.39 -21.81
N SER A 79 -2.52 -1.18 -21.39
CA SER A 79 -3.56 -0.33 -21.99
C SER A 79 -3.08 0.47 -23.20
N GLY A 80 -1.78 0.52 -23.46
CA GLY A 80 -1.17 1.33 -24.50
C GLY A 80 -1.24 2.83 -24.21
N SER A 81 -1.15 3.23 -22.94
CA SER A 81 -1.15 4.64 -22.55
C SER A 81 0.08 5.38 -23.09
N SER A 82 -0.14 6.63 -23.52
CA SER A 82 0.94 7.51 -23.97
C SER A 82 1.83 8.01 -22.81
N GLN A 83 1.46 7.78 -21.55
CA GLN A 83 2.23 8.17 -20.40
C GLN A 83 3.33 7.17 -20.02
N TYR A 84 3.24 5.93 -20.50
CA TYR A 84 4.13 4.83 -20.15
C TYR A 84 5.61 5.18 -20.25
N ASP A 85 6.07 5.65 -21.42
CA ASP A 85 7.50 5.97 -21.64
C ASP A 85 8.02 7.07 -20.69
N ALA A 86 7.19 8.07 -20.41
CA ALA A 86 7.55 9.17 -19.51
C ALA A 86 7.64 8.70 -18.05
N ASN A 87 6.68 7.88 -17.62
CA ASN A 87 6.66 7.32 -16.27
C ASN A 87 7.79 6.32 -16.06
N LEU A 88 8.07 5.48 -17.05
CA LEU A 88 9.18 4.56 -17.04
C LEU A 88 10.52 5.29 -16.90
N LYS A 89 10.71 6.35 -17.71
CA LYS A 89 11.92 7.18 -17.61
C LYS A 89 12.04 7.86 -16.24
N TYR A 90 10.96 8.28 -15.63
CA TYR A 90 10.98 8.89 -14.31
C TYR A 90 11.46 7.91 -13.23
N ILE A 91 11.10 6.61 -13.33
CA ILE A 91 11.64 5.55 -12.47
C ILE A 91 13.14 5.34 -12.74
N GLU A 92 13.55 5.28 -14.00
CA GLU A 92 14.97 5.11 -14.39
C GLU A 92 15.84 6.26 -13.85
N ASP A 93 15.39 7.50 -14.02
CA ASP A 93 16.10 8.68 -13.55
C ASP A 93 16.27 8.65 -12.01
N TRP A 94 15.23 8.23 -11.29
CA TRP A 94 15.31 8.07 -9.84
C TRP A 94 16.29 6.98 -9.42
N GLY A 95 16.19 5.77 -9.98
CA GLY A 95 17.09 4.66 -9.66
C GLY A 95 18.55 5.01 -9.98
N THR A 96 18.79 5.66 -11.14
CA THR A 96 20.12 6.12 -11.56
C THR A 96 20.69 7.18 -10.63
N ALA A 97 19.90 8.17 -10.21
CA ALA A 97 20.32 9.21 -9.27
C ALA A 97 20.78 8.61 -7.92
N HIS A 98 20.20 7.49 -7.51
CA HIS A 98 20.57 6.78 -6.28
C HIS A 98 21.50 5.58 -6.51
N GLN A 99 22.02 5.40 -7.75
CA GLN A 99 22.90 4.28 -8.11
C GLN A 99 22.30 2.91 -7.72
N TRP A 100 20.96 2.81 -7.75
CA TRP A 100 20.21 1.60 -7.40
C TRP A 100 20.59 1.01 -6.03
N THR A 101 20.97 1.89 -5.09
CA THR A 101 21.49 1.51 -3.78
C THR A 101 20.49 1.87 -2.68
N PRO A 102 20.28 0.99 -1.68
CA PRO A 102 19.49 1.32 -0.50
C PRO A 102 19.92 2.64 0.12
N ARG A 103 19.01 3.40 0.68
CA ARG A 103 19.34 4.60 1.45
C ARG A 103 20.35 4.25 2.56
N ASN A 104 21.31 5.10 2.82
CA ASN A 104 22.41 4.86 3.75
C ASN A 104 23.35 3.70 3.38
N GLY A 105 23.22 3.14 2.16
CA GLY A 105 24.14 2.15 1.61
C GLY A 105 23.86 0.70 2.06
N VAL A 106 24.80 -0.17 1.75
CA VAL A 106 24.66 -1.63 1.94
C VAL A 106 24.89 -2.11 3.38
N ASP A 107 25.22 -1.20 4.31
CA ASP A 107 25.45 -1.51 5.73
C ASP A 107 24.24 -1.17 6.60
N THR A 108 23.17 -0.67 6.00
CA THR A 108 21.95 -0.32 6.75
C THR A 108 21.23 -1.57 7.26
N ARG A 109 20.65 -1.45 8.45
CA ARG A 109 19.75 -2.45 9.05
C ARG A 109 18.31 -1.94 9.15
N ASP A 110 18.07 -0.70 8.75
CA ASP A 110 16.76 -0.07 8.84
C ASP A 110 15.91 -0.44 7.62
N ALA A 111 14.74 -1.03 7.84
CA ALA A 111 13.82 -1.40 6.78
C ALA A 111 13.40 -0.22 5.89
N ASP A 112 13.25 0.96 6.48
CA ASP A 112 12.93 2.20 5.76
C ASP A 112 14.00 2.55 4.71
N ASP A 113 15.24 2.11 4.91
CA ASP A 113 16.35 2.41 4.02
C ASP A 113 16.37 1.52 2.78
N TYR A 114 15.97 0.25 2.91
CA TYR A 114 15.94 -0.65 1.76
C TYR A 114 14.56 -0.83 1.12
N CYS A 115 13.55 -0.10 1.57
CA CYS A 115 12.22 -0.06 0.95
C CYS A 115 12.29 0.29 -0.55
N CYS A 116 13.13 1.25 -0.94
CA CYS A 116 13.33 1.66 -2.33
C CYS A 116 13.76 0.51 -3.25
N SER A 117 14.39 -0.53 -2.68
CA SER A 117 14.84 -1.71 -3.44
C SER A 117 13.70 -2.51 -4.05
N GLN A 118 12.47 -2.39 -3.57
CA GLN A 118 11.31 -3.05 -4.18
C GLN A 118 11.14 -2.61 -5.64
N THR A 119 11.21 -1.31 -5.90
CA THR A 119 11.16 -0.77 -7.27
C THR A 119 12.45 -1.08 -8.06
N TYR A 120 13.62 -1.09 -7.41
CA TYR A 120 14.87 -1.45 -8.10
C TYR A 120 14.83 -2.90 -8.62
N MET A 121 14.28 -3.83 -7.84
CA MET A 121 14.09 -5.22 -8.26
C MET A 121 13.05 -5.37 -9.37
N TRP A 122 11.93 -4.61 -9.28
CA TRP A 122 10.96 -4.55 -10.37
C TRP A 122 11.60 -4.03 -11.67
N TRP A 123 12.43 -2.97 -11.59
CA TRP A 123 13.17 -2.47 -12.75
C TRP A 123 14.13 -3.52 -13.32
N PHE A 124 14.89 -4.18 -12.46
CA PHE A 124 15.82 -5.23 -12.88
C PHE A 124 15.12 -6.35 -13.64
N GLU A 125 14.00 -6.81 -13.14
CA GLU A 125 13.25 -7.91 -13.73
C GLU A 125 12.64 -7.57 -15.10
N ASN A 126 12.13 -6.34 -15.25
CA ASN A 126 11.33 -5.97 -16.41
C ASN A 126 12.09 -5.15 -17.46
N HIS A 127 13.18 -4.47 -17.09
CA HIS A 127 13.82 -3.46 -17.95
C HIS A 127 15.35 -3.54 -17.99
N ALA A 128 15.99 -4.31 -17.12
CA ALA A 128 17.45 -4.40 -17.15
C ALA A 128 17.95 -5.22 -18.33
N GLU A 129 19.01 -4.76 -18.98
CA GLU A 129 19.71 -5.56 -20.00
C GLU A 129 20.33 -6.82 -19.34
N PRO A 130 20.36 -7.95 -20.05
CA PRO A 130 21.00 -9.17 -19.51
C PRO A 130 22.42 -8.93 -19.01
N GLY A 131 22.70 -9.29 -17.76
CA GLY A 131 23.99 -9.11 -17.11
C GLY A 131 24.18 -7.77 -16.38
N CYS A 132 23.12 -6.95 -16.27
CA CYS A 132 23.13 -5.71 -15.48
C CYS A 132 22.91 -5.94 -13.97
N ASP A 133 23.61 -6.90 -13.37
CA ASP A 133 23.48 -7.24 -11.94
C ASP A 133 23.77 -6.07 -11.00
N SER A 134 24.38 -5.00 -11.53
CA SER A 134 24.67 -3.79 -10.76
C SER A 134 23.43 -3.10 -10.18
N ILE A 135 22.23 -3.37 -10.75
CA ILE A 135 20.96 -2.81 -10.29
C ILE A 135 20.51 -3.46 -8.97
N ILE A 136 20.63 -4.76 -8.84
CA ILE A 136 20.21 -5.47 -7.62
C ILE A 136 21.35 -5.81 -6.67
N SER A 137 22.60 -5.84 -7.13
CA SER A 137 23.74 -6.25 -6.30
C SER A 137 23.94 -5.41 -5.02
N PRO A 138 23.62 -4.10 -4.95
CA PRO A 138 23.65 -3.37 -3.68
C PRO A 138 22.60 -3.89 -2.68
N THR A 139 21.40 -4.21 -3.17
CA THR A 139 20.32 -4.79 -2.34
C THR A 139 20.69 -6.20 -1.87
N VAL A 140 21.18 -7.06 -2.78
CA VAL A 140 21.69 -8.40 -2.44
C VAL A 140 22.68 -8.31 -1.29
N ARG A 141 23.75 -7.49 -1.44
CA ARG A 141 24.77 -7.31 -0.40
C ARG A 141 24.22 -6.76 0.92
N CYS A 142 23.21 -5.87 0.85
CA CYS A 142 22.58 -5.34 2.05
C CYS A 142 21.87 -6.46 2.83
N ILE A 143 21.06 -7.27 2.17
CA ILE A 143 20.30 -8.33 2.82
C ILE A 143 21.19 -9.52 3.21
N GLU A 144 22.22 -9.88 2.41
CA GLU A 144 23.23 -10.87 2.79
C GLU A 144 23.86 -10.55 4.16
N LYS A 145 24.25 -9.28 4.38
CA LYS A 145 24.78 -8.86 5.68
C LYS A 145 23.79 -9.05 6.83
N LEU A 146 22.50 -8.85 6.59
CA LEU A 146 21.48 -9.12 7.62
C LEU A 146 21.39 -10.62 7.93
N THR A 147 21.59 -11.49 6.93
CA THR A 147 21.57 -12.95 7.17
C THR A 147 22.77 -13.40 8.01
N GLU A 148 23.90 -12.70 7.93
CA GLU A 148 25.12 -12.97 8.69
C GLU A 148 25.07 -12.47 10.15
N MET A 149 24.09 -11.63 10.48
CA MET A 149 23.91 -11.03 11.81
C MET A 149 22.71 -11.65 12.54
N PRO A 150 22.89 -12.60 13.48
CA PRO A 150 21.75 -13.23 14.18
C PRO A 150 20.81 -12.24 14.88
N GLU A 151 21.35 -11.14 15.40
CA GLU A 151 20.58 -10.10 16.06
C GLU A 151 19.69 -9.28 15.12
N SER A 152 19.91 -9.32 13.79
CA SER A 152 19.09 -8.61 12.81
C SER A 152 17.64 -9.08 12.80
N VAL A 153 17.38 -10.30 13.26
CA VAL A 153 16.02 -10.84 13.43
C VAL A 153 15.15 -9.92 14.30
N HIS A 154 15.77 -9.13 15.18
CA HIS A 154 15.08 -8.21 16.08
C HIS A 154 14.99 -6.77 15.57
N ASP A 155 15.33 -6.49 14.31
CA ASP A 155 15.35 -5.13 13.78
C ASP A 155 13.94 -4.60 13.47
N TRP A 156 13.00 -5.46 13.11
CA TRP A 156 11.61 -5.02 12.83
C TRP A 156 10.79 -4.86 14.12
N THR A 157 11.05 -3.77 14.82
CA THR A 157 10.39 -3.46 16.10
C THR A 157 9.05 -2.74 15.96
N TRP A 158 8.58 -2.55 14.74
CA TRP A 158 7.30 -1.95 14.38
C TRP A 158 6.78 -2.58 13.07
N ILE A 159 5.46 -2.64 12.93
CA ILE A 159 4.84 -3.40 11.83
C ILE A 159 5.03 -2.78 10.45
N ASP A 160 5.27 -1.46 10.35
CA ASP A 160 5.53 -0.80 9.07
C ASP A 160 6.80 -1.38 8.41
N ALA A 161 7.78 -1.79 9.21
CA ALA A 161 9.01 -2.46 8.73
C ALA A 161 8.71 -3.73 7.90
N ILE A 162 7.58 -4.39 8.15
CA ILE A 162 7.17 -5.58 7.39
C ILE A 162 6.93 -5.21 5.92
N GLN A 163 6.23 -4.09 5.65
CA GLN A 163 6.06 -3.60 4.26
C GLN A 163 7.38 -3.16 3.64
N MET A 164 8.24 -2.52 4.44
CA MET A 164 9.49 -1.98 3.91
C MET A 164 10.49 -3.10 3.57
N GLY A 165 10.43 -4.24 4.27
CA GLY A 165 11.46 -5.28 4.19
C GLY A 165 11.02 -6.65 3.68
N LEU A 166 9.84 -7.15 4.03
CA LEU A 166 9.43 -8.50 3.66
C LEU A 166 9.36 -8.70 2.13
N PRO A 167 8.78 -7.78 1.34
CA PRO A 167 8.79 -7.91 -0.10
C PRO A 167 10.22 -7.88 -0.70
N VAL A 168 11.17 -7.19 -0.07
CA VAL A 168 12.56 -7.18 -0.52
C VAL A 168 13.17 -8.57 -0.40
N THR A 169 12.96 -9.26 0.72
CA THR A 169 13.53 -10.58 0.95
C THR A 169 12.89 -11.66 0.08
N THR A 170 11.58 -11.61 -0.14
CA THR A 170 10.87 -12.57 -1.00
C THR A 170 11.20 -12.38 -2.48
N SER A 171 11.26 -11.11 -2.95
CA SER A 171 11.67 -10.80 -4.32
C SER A 171 13.13 -11.22 -4.59
N LEU A 172 14.06 -11.00 -3.65
CA LEU A 172 15.44 -11.47 -3.80
C LEU A 172 15.49 -12.98 -3.92
N THR A 173 14.75 -13.74 -3.10
CA THR A 173 14.70 -15.19 -3.23
C THR A 173 14.20 -15.60 -4.62
N ARG A 174 13.15 -14.96 -5.13
CA ARG A 174 12.61 -15.24 -6.46
C ARG A 174 13.61 -14.92 -7.57
N LEU A 175 14.29 -13.79 -7.49
CA LEU A 175 15.24 -13.34 -8.52
C LEU A 175 16.57 -14.07 -8.51
N THR A 176 17.06 -14.49 -7.33
CA THR A 176 18.37 -15.15 -7.17
C THR A 176 18.27 -16.66 -7.01
N THR A 177 17.07 -17.18 -6.77
CA THR A 177 16.81 -18.59 -6.39
C THR A 177 17.47 -19.03 -5.08
N ASP A 178 17.95 -18.08 -4.25
CA ASP A 178 18.54 -18.37 -2.96
C ASP A 178 17.48 -18.23 -1.84
N PRO A 179 17.12 -19.33 -1.15
CA PRO A 179 16.10 -19.31 -0.11
C PRO A 179 16.53 -18.56 1.17
N ILE A 180 17.81 -18.24 1.32
CA ILE A 180 18.33 -17.59 2.53
C ILE A 180 17.63 -16.24 2.81
N PHE A 181 17.27 -15.52 1.76
CA PHE A 181 16.62 -14.21 1.89
C PHE A 181 15.19 -14.35 2.42
N ALA A 182 14.37 -15.25 1.85
CA ALA A 182 13.01 -15.49 2.35
C ALA A 182 13.03 -16.03 3.78
N GLU A 183 13.98 -16.91 4.11
CA GLU A 183 14.18 -17.41 5.47
C GLU A 183 14.54 -16.28 6.45
N GLN A 184 15.36 -15.31 6.04
CA GLN A 184 15.65 -14.13 6.86
C GLN A 184 14.40 -13.28 7.06
N GLY A 185 13.66 -12.99 5.99
CA GLY A 185 12.40 -12.25 6.05
C GLY A 185 11.38 -12.93 6.97
N TRP A 186 11.26 -14.26 6.86
CA TRP A 186 10.38 -15.04 7.74
C TRP A 186 10.77 -14.95 9.21
N LYS A 187 12.06 -15.06 9.55
CA LYS A 187 12.54 -14.92 10.94
C LYS A 187 12.19 -13.56 11.52
N MET A 188 12.41 -12.49 10.76
CA MET A 188 12.12 -11.13 11.18
C MET A 188 10.60 -10.92 11.33
N TYR A 189 9.81 -11.35 10.34
CA TYR A 189 8.34 -11.28 10.36
C TYR A 189 7.76 -12.07 11.54
N SER A 190 8.15 -13.33 11.70
CA SER A 190 7.62 -14.20 12.75
C SER A 190 8.00 -13.73 14.15
N TRP A 191 9.20 -13.15 14.32
CA TRP A 191 9.57 -12.52 15.58
C TRP A 191 8.69 -11.31 15.92
N THR A 192 8.44 -10.42 14.97
CA THR A 192 7.54 -9.26 15.15
C THR A 192 6.11 -9.73 15.44
N ARG A 193 5.63 -10.74 14.70
CA ARG A 193 4.29 -11.30 14.83
C ARG A 193 4.05 -11.94 16.19
N ASP A 194 4.99 -12.78 16.67
CA ASP A 194 4.74 -13.75 17.74
C ASP A 194 5.52 -13.47 19.03
N SER A 195 6.62 -12.70 18.98
CA SER A 195 7.56 -12.59 20.10
C SER A 195 7.70 -11.17 20.66
N LEU A 196 7.78 -10.15 19.79
CA LEU A 196 7.95 -8.77 20.19
C LEU A 196 6.79 -8.33 21.11
N ALA A 197 7.11 -7.94 22.34
CA ALA A 197 6.14 -7.53 23.36
C ALA A 197 4.99 -8.54 23.61
N GLY A 198 5.25 -9.84 23.41
CA GLY A 198 4.25 -10.91 23.50
C GLY A 198 3.53 -11.20 22.17
N GLY A 199 4.01 -10.61 21.08
CA GLY A 199 3.45 -10.68 19.74
C GLY A 199 2.64 -9.45 19.38
N LEU A 200 2.93 -8.85 18.22
CA LEU A 200 2.17 -7.70 17.72
C LEU A 200 0.92 -8.09 16.95
N PHE A 201 0.75 -9.34 16.58
CA PHE A 201 -0.47 -9.84 15.92
C PHE A 201 -1.46 -10.39 16.94
N ASN A 202 -2.59 -9.71 17.10
CA ASN A 202 -3.68 -10.24 17.90
C ASN A 202 -4.50 -11.24 17.09
N ARG A 203 -4.27 -12.54 17.33
CA ARG A 203 -4.92 -13.62 16.58
C ARG A 203 -6.44 -13.69 16.81
N ASP A 204 -6.94 -13.21 17.95
CA ASP A 204 -8.37 -13.24 18.28
C ASP A 204 -9.13 -12.14 17.52
N GLU A 205 -8.48 -11.00 17.26
CA GLU A 205 -9.07 -9.86 16.56
C GLU A 205 -8.61 -9.75 15.10
N GLY A 206 -7.58 -10.50 14.68
CA GLY A 206 -7.05 -10.52 13.32
C GLY A 206 -6.37 -9.20 12.90
N LEU A 207 -5.89 -8.41 13.85
CA LEU A 207 -5.30 -7.09 13.64
C LEU A 207 -3.98 -6.94 14.40
N TRP A 208 -3.17 -5.93 14.00
CA TRP A 208 -1.85 -5.72 14.53
C TRP A 208 -1.76 -4.43 15.35
N TRP A 209 -1.18 -4.52 16.53
CA TRP A 209 -0.63 -3.34 17.22
C TRP A 209 0.58 -2.81 16.45
N ARG A 210 0.70 -1.49 16.35
CA ARG A 210 1.77 -0.87 15.56
C ARG A 210 3.17 -1.20 16.09
N ASP A 211 3.36 -1.14 17.41
CA ASP A 211 4.59 -1.47 18.13
C ASP A 211 4.28 -1.78 19.61
N LYS A 212 5.34 -2.03 20.39
CA LYS A 212 5.21 -2.37 21.81
C LYS A 212 4.49 -1.32 22.67
N ASP A 213 4.45 -0.06 22.23
CA ASP A 213 3.85 1.03 23.01
C ASP A 213 2.30 0.97 22.94
N PHE A 214 1.74 0.25 21.97
CA PHE A 214 0.30 0.13 21.74
C PHE A 214 -0.31 -1.20 22.18
N VAL A 215 0.49 -2.18 22.62
CA VAL A 215 -0.05 -3.41 23.23
C VAL A 215 -0.66 -3.10 24.60
N ALA A 216 -1.45 -4.06 25.13
CA ALA A 216 -2.01 -3.89 26.48
C ALA A 216 -0.93 -3.48 27.49
N PRO A 217 -1.20 -2.50 28.41
CA PRO A 217 -2.52 -1.97 28.81
C PRO A 217 -3.03 -0.77 27.99
N TYR A 218 -2.34 -0.37 26.90
CA TYR A 218 -2.81 0.76 26.07
C TYR A 218 -4.21 0.46 25.50
N LYS A 219 -5.09 1.47 25.51
CA LYS A 219 -6.45 1.38 24.97
C LYS A 219 -6.83 2.68 24.26
N GLU A 220 -7.69 2.52 23.26
CA GLU A 220 -8.40 3.64 22.63
C GLU A 220 -9.41 4.29 23.60
N PRO A 221 -9.88 5.51 23.34
CA PRO A 221 -10.86 6.20 24.19
C PRO A 221 -12.13 5.40 24.46
N ASN A 222 -12.58 4.58 23.52
CA ASN A 222 -13.75 3.70 23.68
C ASN A 222 -13.46 2.40 24.47
N GLY A 223 -12.18 2.19 24.87
CA GLY A 223 -11.75 1.00 25.60
C GLY A 223 -11.29 -0.17 24.73
N SER A 224 -11.36 -0.06 23.40
CA SER A 224 -10.86 -1.09 22.47
C SER A 224 -9.32 -1.09 22.41
N ASN A 225 -8.75 -2.13 21.75
CA ASN A 225 -7.34 -2.14 21.39
C ASN A 225 -7.06 -1.09 20.30
N CYS A 226 -5.85 -0.52 20.30
CA CYS A 226 -5.43 0.44 19.30
C CYS A 226 -4.85 -0.27 18.07
N TYR A 227 -5.60 -0.25 16.97
CA TYR A 227 -5.14 -0.76 15.69
C TYR A 227 -5.17 0.37 14.66
N TRP A 228 -4.00 0.92 14.39
CA TRP A 228 -3.83 1.99 13.42
C TRP A 228 -4.04 1.48 11.99
N SER A 229 -4.90 2.13 11.24
CA SER A 229 -5.33 1.71 9.91
C SER A 229 -4.16 1.53 8.94
N ARG A 230 -3.36 2.58 8.71
CA ARG A 230 -2.22 2.50 7.78
C ARG A 230 -1.19 1.47 8.20
N GLY A 231 -0.89 1.32 9.49
CA GLY A 231 0.02 0.28 9.99
C GLY A 231 -0.45 -1.13 9.62
N ASN A 232 -1.75 -1.40 9.83
CA ASN A 232 -2.36 -2.67 9.39
C ASN A 232 -2.38 -2.78 7.86
N GLY A 233 -2.59 -1.68 7.14
CA GLY A 233 -2.51 -1.64 5.69
C GLY A 233 -1.12 -2.04 5.16
N TRP A 234 -0.06 -1.58 5.81
CA TRP A 234 1.30 -1.96 5.46
C TRP A 234 1.52 -3.47 5.57
N VAL A 235 1.14 -4.08 6.68
CA VAL A 235 1.27 -5.54 6.83
C VAL A 235 0.45 -6.27 5.78
N TYR A 236 -0.77 -5.82 5.53
CA TYR A 236 -1.67 -6.45 4.57
C TYR A 236 -1.11 -6.42 3.14
N ALA A 237 -0.55 -5.28 2.72
CA ALA A 237 0.12 -5.14 1.43
C ALA A 237 1.41 -5.99 1.34
N ALA A 238 2.20 -6.05 2.42
CA ALA A 238 3.40 -6.88 2.48
C ALA A 238 3.10 -8.37 2.32
N LEU A 239 2.03 -8.85 2.96
CA LEU A 239 1.58 -10.23 2.83
C LEU A 239 1.18 -10.57 1.38
N VAL A 240 0.48 -9.65 0.70
CA VAL A 240 0.14 -9.77 -0.72
C VAL A 240 1.40 -9.94 -1.57
N ARG A 241 2.36 -9.03 -1.41
CA ARG A 241 3.59 -9.01 -2.23
C ARG A 241 4.45 -10.24 -1.96
N ALA A 242 4.61 -10.63 -0.68
CA ALA A 242 5.34 -11.83 -0.31
C ALA A 242 4.70 -13.10 -0.90
N MET A 243 3.38 -13.25 -0.77
CA MET A 243 2.67 -14.39 -1.35
C MET A 243 2.78 -14.40 -2.88
N GLN A 244 2.72 -13.24 -3.54
CA GLN A 244 2.88 -13.13 -4.99
C GLN A 244 4.27 -13.59 -5.43
N ASP A 245 5.34 -13.13 -4.79
CA ASP A 245 6.70 -13.55 -5.08
C ASP A 245 6.87 -15.07 -4.91
N ILE A 246 6.37 -15.62 -3.80
CA ILE A 246 6.44 -17.05 -3.52
C ILE A 246 5.67 -17.89 -4.54
N MET A 247 4.49 -17.41 -4.97
CA MET A 247 3.69 -18.12 -6.00
C MET A 247 4.33 -18.06 -7.39
N LEU A 248 5.16 -17.05 -7.66
CA LEU A 248 5.90 -16.91 -8.92
C LEU A 248 7.25 -17.62 -8.90
N ALA A 249 7.78 -17.96 -7.71
CA ALA A 249 9.06 -18.65 -7.56
C ALA A 249 8.94 -20.14 -7.90
N ASP A 250 9.96 -20.67 -8.56
CA ASP A 250 10.09 -22.12 -8.79
C ASP A 250 10.41 -22.84 -7.45
N GLY A 251 9.51 -23.75 -7.04
CA GLY A 251 9.75 -24.58 -5.85
C GLY A 251 8.95 -24.20 -4.60
N GLY A 252 8.26 -23.06 -4.61
CA GLY A 252 7.44 -22.60 -3.47
C GLY A 252 8.28 -22.22 -2.24
N ASP A 253 7.59 -21.85 -1.16
CA ASP A 253 8.18 -21.51 0.13
C ASP A 253 7.38 -22.22 1.24
N ALA A 254 8.09 -22.74 2.25
CA ALA A 254 7.50 -23.39 3.40
C ALA A 254 6.53 -22.50 4.20
N HIS A 255 6.65 -21.18 4.06
CA HIS A 255 5.89 -20.21 4.86
C HIS A 255 4.65 -19.64 4.16
N LEU A 256 4.39 -19.98 2.89
CA LEU A 256 3.24 -19.49 2.12
C LEU A 256 1.90 -19.67 2.85
N ASP A 257 1.69 -20.83 3.47
CA ASP A 257 0.44 -21.12 4.16
C ASP A 257 0.27 -20.29 5.45
N GLU A 258 1.36 -19.92 6.13
CA GLU A 258 1.31 -19.04 7.29
C GLU A 258 0.99 -17.59 6.87
N TYR A 259 1.63 -17.07 5.81
CA TYR A 259 1.29 -15.76 5.25
C TYR A 259 -0.16 -15.70 4.80
N ARG A 260 -0.64 -16.75 4.11
CA ARG A 260 -2.05 -16.86 3.68
C ARG A 260 -3.00 -16.87 4.85
N LYS A 261 -2.68 -17.58 5.92
CA LYS A 261 -3.50 -17.66 7.13
C LYS A 261 -3.62 -16.29 7.81
N ASP A 262 -2.52 -15.57 7.95
CA ASP A 262 -2.52 -14.24 8.53
C ASP A 262 -3.26 -13.23 7.63
N TYR A 263 -3.06 -13.29 6.31
CA TYR A 263 -3.82 -12.51 5.33
C TYR A 263 -5.34 -12.75 5.43
N MET A 264 -5.79 -14.00 5.53
CA MET A 264 -7.20 -14.32 5.65
C MET A 264 -7.79 -13.82 6.97
N ALA A 265 -7.07 -13.96 8.08
CA ALA A 265 -7.51 -13.46 9.39
C ALA A 265 -7.64 -11.93 9.37
N MET A 266 -6.68 -11.23 8.77
CA MET A 266 -6.77 -9.78 8.57
C MET A 266 -7.94 -9.38 7.68
N THR A 267 -8.16 -10.11 6.57
CA THR A 267 -9.31 -9.85 5.66
C THR A 267 -10.62 -9.91 6.41
N ASP A 268 -10.84 -10.96 7.20
CA ASP A 268 -12.07 -11.15 7.99
C ASP A 268 -12.28 -10.04 9.03
N ALA A 269 -11.21 -9.53 9.63
CA ALA A 269 -11.25 -8.42 10.56
C ALA A 269 -11.54 -7.09 9.87
N LEU A 270 -10.84 -6.81 8.78
CA LEU A 270 -10.93 -5.55 8.02
C LEU A 270 -12.33 -5.35 7.41
N VAL A 271 -12.97 -6.41 6.91
CA VAL A 271 -14.35 -6.33 6.40
C VAL A 271 -15.32 -5.82 7.47
N LYS A 272 -15.13 -6.22 8.72
CA LYS A 272 -16.00 -5.77 9.84
C LYS A 272 -15.76 -4.31 10.22
N CYS A 273 -14.60 -3.76 9.91
CA CYS A 273 -14.22 -2.38 10.23
C CYS A 273 -14.58 -1.39 9.12
N GLN A 274 -15.05 -1.84 7.94
CA GLN A 274 -15.38 -0.94 6.85
C GLN A 274 -16.59 -0.06 7.20
N ARG A 275 -16.44 1.24 7.00
CA ARG A 275 -17.50 2.25 7.18
C ARG A 275 -18.56 2.15 6.08
N LYS A 276 -19.72 2.72 6.37
CA LYS A 276 -20.82 2.76 5.39
C LYS A 276 -20.52 3.58 4.14
N ASP A 277 -19.59 4.54 4.21
CA ASP A 277 -19.13 5.35 3.07
C ASP A 277 -18.04 4.67 2.23
N GLY A 278 -17.53 3.51 2.64
CA GLY A 278 -16.53 2.74 1.92
C GLY A 278 -15.12 2.85 2.49
N PHE A 279 -14.83 3.84 3.31
CA PHE A 279 -13.54 4.04 3.95
C PHE A 279 -13.35 3.16 5.19
N TRP A 280 -12.15 3.22 5.74
CA TRP A 280 -11.82 2.77 7.10
C TRP A 280 -11.38 3.97 7.94
N ASN A 281 -11.66 3.93 9.24
CA ASN A 281 -11.20 4.95 10.18
C ASN A 281 -9.69 4.81 10.44
N VAL A 282 -9.01 5.88 10.84
CA VAL A 282 -7.59 5.81 11.27
C VAL A 282 -7.40 4.87 12.46
N SER A 283 -8.33 4.82 13.40
CA SER A 283 -8.45 3.76 14.42
C SER A 283 -9.50 2.76 13.97
N LEU A 284 -9.09 1.51 13.72
CA LEU A 284 -9.95 0.49 13.12
C LEU A 284 -11.13 0.10 14.03
N LEU A 285 -10.97 0.16 15.36
CA LEU A 285 -11.99 -0.26 16.33
C LEU A 285 -12.59 0.92 17.12
N ASP A 286 -12.16 2.16 16.85
CA ASP A 286 -12.72 3.34 17.52
C ASP A 286 -13.02 4.46 16.51
N ASP A 287 -14.27 4.54 16.09
CA ASP A 287 -14.76 5.57 15.18
C ASP A 287 -14.94 6.94 15.86
N THR A 288 -14.79 7.02 17.17
CA THR A 288 -14.82 8.27 17.94
C THR A 288 -13.43 8.90 18.10
N HIS A 289 -12.34 8.15 17.85
CA HIS A 289 -10.97 8.62 17.93
C HIS A 289 -10.46 8.99 16.54
N PHE A 290 -10.65 10.26 16.15
CA PHE A 290 -10.34 10.78 14.83
C PHE A 290 -11.04 10.01 13.70
N GLY A 291 -12.30 9.61 13.93
CA GLY A 291 -13.12 8.95 12.92
C GLY A 291 -13.34 9.82 11.70
N GLY A 292 -13.45 9.19 10.56
CA GLY A 292 -13.64 9.88 9.28
C GLY A 292 -12.97 9.17 8.12
N LYS A 293 -12.89 9.87 6.99
CA LYS A 293 -12.22 9.36 5.80
C LYS A 293 -10.72 9.42 6.00
N GLU A 294 -10.03 8.36 5.62
CA GLU A 294 -8.57 8.31 5.56
C GLU A 294 -8.17 7.46 4.35
N LEU A 295 -7.33 8.03 3.48
CA LEU A 295 -7.03 7.43 2.18
C LEU A 295 -6.06 6.25 2.30
N THR A 296 -4.97 6.38 3.07
CA THR A 296 -3.83 5.46 2.97
C THR A 296 -4.13 4.04 3.43
N GLY A 297 -4.74 3.89 4.59
CA GLY A 297 -5.20 2.58 5.08
C GLY A 297 -6.28 2.01 4.18
N THR A 298 -7.24 2.84 3.75
CA THR A 298 -8.30 2.44 2.82
C THR A 298 -7.72 1.90 1.51
N ALA A 299 -6.75 2.60 0.91
CA ALA A 299 -6.13 2.19 -0.35
C ALA A 299 -5.39 0.86 -0.21
N LEU A 300 -4.62 0.66 0.86
CA LEU A 300 -3.90 -0.59 1.09
C LEU A 300 -4.84 -1.78 1.33
N PHE A 301 -6.00 -1.56 1.99
CA PHE A 301 -7.01 -2.60 2.15
C PHE A 301 -7.70 -2.93 0.83
N VAL A 302 -8.00 -1.92 0.00
CA VAL A 302 -8.51 -2.12 -1.36
C VAL A 302 -7.52 -2.91 -2.20
N TYR A 303 -6.24 -2.53 -2.20
CA TYR A 303 -5.15 -3.24 -2.88
C TYR A 303 -5.13 -4.72 -2.51
N GLY A 304 -5.04 -5.02 -1.22
CA GLY A 304 -4.90 -6.41 -0.79
C GLY A 304 -6.16 -7.26 -1.01
N MET A 305 -7.37 -6.69 -0.84
CA MET A 305 -8.61 -7.42 -1.10
C MET A 305 -8.84 -7.64 -2.60
N ALA A 306 -8.56 -6.64 -3.45
CA ALA A 306 -8.66 -6.73 -4.89
C ALA A 306 -7.71 -7.81 -5.43
N TRP A 307 -6.44 -7.80 -4.99
CA TRP A 307 -5.48 -8.85 -5.31
C TRP A 307 -6.01 -10.25 -4.93
N GLY A 308 -6.58 -10.40 -3.74
CA GLY A 308 -7.14 -11.67 -3.30
C GLY A 308 -8.29 -12.17 -4.19
N VAL A 309 -9.13 -11.26 -4.69
CA VAL A 309 -10.18 -11.59 -5.67
C VAL A 309 -9.57 -11.98 -7.00
N ASN A 310 -8.63 -11.18 -7.52
CA ASN A 310 -7.95 -11.43 -8.81
C ASN A 310 -7.19 -12.76 -8.82
N ARG A 311 -6.69 -13.21 -7.67
CA ARG A 311 -6.00 -14.52 -7.52
C ARG A 311 -6.91 -15.67 -7.08
N GLY A 312 -8.23 -15.43 -6.95
CA GLY A 312 -9.21 -16.45 -6.57
C GLY A 312 -9.13 -16.91 -5.11
N LEU A 313 -8.40 -16.17 -4.26
CA LEU A 313 -8.34 -16.44 -2.80
C LEU A 313 -9.58 -15.93 -2.08
N LEU A 314 -10.17 -14.85 -2.57
CA LEU A 314 -11.40 -14.26 -2.03
C LEU A 314 -12.55 -14.42 -3.03
N PRO A 315 -13.76 -14.83 -2.55
CA PRO A 315 -14.92 -14.98 -3.43
C PRO A 315 -15.40 -13.64 -4.00
N GLU A 316 -15.38 -13.49 -5.32
CA GLU A 316 -15.79 -12.28 -6.03
C GLU A 316 -17.16 -11.75 -5.57
N LYS A 317 -18.16 -12.61 -5.50
CA LYS A 317 -19.54 -12.23 -5.10
C LYS A 317 -19.61 -11.56 -3.73
N GLN A 318 -18.67 -11.86 -2.84
CA GLN A 318 -18.66 -11.33 -1.48
C GLN A 318 -17.90 -10.00 -1.41
N TYR A 319 -16.80 -9.86 -2.15
CA TYR A 319 -15.83 -8.77 -1.97
C TYR A 319 -15.94 -7.66 -3.01
N ASN A 320 -16.34 -7.94 -4.27
CA ASN A 320 -16.35 -6.93 -5.34
C ASN A 320 -17.09 -5.64 -4.95
N LYS A 321 -18.30 -5.77 -4.39
CA LYS A 321 -19.09 -4.60 -4.01
C LYS A 321 -18.39 -3.74 -2.96
N LEU A 322 -17.73 -4.36 -2.01
CA LEU A 322 -17.00 -3.71 -0.93
C LEU A 322 -15.78 -2.95 -1.47
N ILE A 323 -15.00 -3.61 -2.31
CA ILE A 323 -13.77 -3.08 -2.91
C ILE A 323 -14.10 -1.92 -3.85
N LEU A 324 -14.99 -2.14 -4.82
CA LEU A 324 -15.35 -1.12 -5.81
C LEU A 324 -16.03 0.10 -5.17
N LYS A 325 -16.78 -0.11 -4.08
CA LYS A 325 -17.33 1.01 -3.30
C LYS A 325 -16.22 1.85 -2.65
N ALA A 326 -15.21 1.21 -2.06
CA ALA A 326 -14.10 1.92 -1.43
C ALA A 326 -13.24 2.65 -2.48
N TRP A 327 -12.94 2.01 -3.61
CA TRP A 327 -12.25 2.65 -4.72
C TRP A 327 -12.99 3.88 -5.23
N GLN A 328 -14.29 3.74 -5.55
CA GLN A 328 -15.08 4.86 -6.03
C GLN A 328 -15.15 6.00 -5.00
N ALA A 329 -15.27 5.67 -3.70
CA ALA A 329 -15.27 6.66 -2.65
C ALA A 329 -13.92 7.42 -2.54
N MET A 330 -12.79 6.75 -2.75
CA MET A 330 -11.50 7.44 -2.82
C MET A 330 -11.40 8.37 -4.03
N VAL A 331 -11.88 7.95 -5.19
CA VAL A 331 -11.89 8.79 -6.40
C VAL A 331 -12.83 9.99 -6.23
N ASP A 332 -14.04 9.80 -5.72
CA ASP A 332 -15.04 10.86 -5.60
C ASP A 332 -14.73 11.84 -4.46
N ASP A 333 -14.18 11.36 -3.37
CA ASP A 333 -14.05 12.12 -2.13
C ASP A 333 -12.64 12.60 -1.81
N CYS A 334 -11.59 11.94 -2.38
CA CYS A 334 -10.20 12.29 -2.07
C CYS A 334 -9.46 12.91 -3.25
N LEU A 335 -9.78 12.52 -4.49
CA LEU A 335 -9.07 13.02 -5.68
C LEU A 335 -9.63 14.37 -6.10
N HIS A 336 -8.79 15.41 -6.02
CA HIS A 336 -9.13 16.73 -6.50
C HIS A 336 -9.08 16.81 -8.03
N ALA A 337 -9.73 17.81 -8.60
CA ALA A 337 -9.77 18.01 -10.05
C ALA A 337 -8.39 18.32 -10.68
N ASP A 338 -7.44 18.80 -9.89
CA ASP A 338 -6.04 19.05 -10.28
C ASP A 338 -5.09 17.89 -9.93
N GLY A 339 -5.60 16.80 -9.38
CA GLY A 339 -4.83 15.60 -9.07
C GLY A 339 -4.30 15.50 -7.64
N VAL A 340 -4.50 16.50 -6.80
CA VAL A 340 -4.17 16.41 -5.36
C VAL A 340 -4.99 15.31 -4.71
N LEU A 341 -4.40 14.56 -3.79
CA LEU A 341 -5.10 13.60 -2.95
C LEU A 341 -5.35 14.17 -1.55
N GLY A 342 -6.60 14.39 -1.22
CA GLY A 342 -7.05 14.76 0.12
C GLY A 342 -7.21 13.56 1.05
N PHE A 343 -7.52 13.82 2.31
CA PHE A 343 -7.71 12.81 3.35
C PHE A 343 -6.50 11.88 3.56
N VAL A 344 -5.29 12.34 3.28
CA VAL A 344 -4.05 11.63 3.55
C VAL A 344 -3.54 11.98 4.93
N GLN A 345 -3.51 11.02 5.85
CA GLN A 345 -2.85 11.20 7.14
C GLN A 345 -1.33 11.30 6.94
N GLY A 346 -0.69 12.37 7.40
CA GLY A 346 0.76 12.54 7.36
C GLY A 346 1.51 11.45 8.11
N THR A 347 2.84 11.49 8.10
CA THR A 347 3.67 10.48 8.79
C THR A 347 3.34 10.39 10.27
N GLY A 348 3.34 9.19 10.81
CA GLY A 348 2.96 8.91 12.19
C GLY A 348 3.02 7.44 12.54
N LYS A 349 2.50 7.09 13.72
CA LYS A 349 2.46 5.73 14.25
C LYS A 349 1.13 5.37 14.95
N GLN A 350 0.19 6.33 15.00
CA GLN A 350 -1.07 6.18 15.74
C GLN A 350 -2.18 7.06 15.17
N PRO A 351 -3.44 6.85 15.55
CA PRO A 351 -4.58 7.60 15.03
C PRO A 351 -4.51 9.12 15.23
N SER A 352 -3.90 9.58 16.32
CA SER A 352 -3.82 11.02 16.64
C SER A 352 -2.74 11.78 15.87
N ASP A 353 -1.82 11.09 15.19
CA ASP A 353 -0.72 11.76 14.52
C ASP A 353 -1.20 12.48 13.25
N SER A 354 -0.61 13.65 12.98
CA SER A 354 -0.89 14.46 11.79
C SER A 354 -2.38 14.78 11.58
N GLN A 355 -3.13 14.98 12.65
CA GLN A 355 -4.52 15.40 12.61
C GLN A 355 -4.65 16.94 12.58
N PRO A 356 -5.72 17.51 12.02
CA PRO A 356 -6.85 16.83 11.39
C PRO A 356 -6.54 16.35 9.95
N VAL A 357 -7.17 15.23 9.54
CA VAL A 357 -7.15 14.72 8.18
C VAL A 357 -8.43 15.15 7.45
N THR A 358 -8.32 16.01 6.45
CA THR A 358 -9.45 16.59 5.72
C THR A 358 -9.22 16.56 4.23
N TYR A 359 -10.25 16.93 3.45
CA TYR A 359 -10.13 17.04 1.99
C TYR A 359 -8.99 17.96 1.55
N ASP A 360 -8.83 19.12 2.20
CA ASP A 360 -7.82 20.14 1.87
C ASP A 360 -6.54 20.03 2.72
N SER A 361 -6.42 19.03 3.60
CA SER A 361 -5.20 18.88 4.41
C SER A 361 -4.05 18.34 3.58
N THR A 362 -2.89 18.99 3.69
CA THR A 362 -1.66 18.55 3.03
C THR A 362 -0.83 17.74 4.01
N PRO A 363 -0.47 16.48 3.68
CA PRO A 363 0.44 15.69 4.50
C PRO A 363 1.85 16.30 4.48
N ASP A 364 2.69 15.91 5.45
CA ASP A 364 4.10 16.31 5.49
C ASP A 364 4.92 15.74 4.31
N PHE A 365 4.47 14.62 3.74
CA PHE A 365 4.96 14.04 2.49
C PHE A 365 3.77 13.78 1.55
N ASP A 366 3.89 14.19 0.29
CA ASP A 366 2.85 14.07 -0.73
C ASP A 366 3.01 12.80 -1.62
N ASP A 367 3.93 11.91 -1.26
CA ASP A 367 4.36 10.77 -2.07
C ASP A 367 3.71 9.43 -1.66
N PHE A 368 3.86 8.97 -0.40
CA PHE A 368 3.43 7.63 0.00
C PHE A 368 1.91 7.40 -0.11
N GLY A 369 1.09 8.45 0.13
CA GLY A 369 -0.37 8.37 -0.03
C GLY A 369 -0.76 8.11 -1.48
N LEU A 370 -0.07 8.76 -2.41
CA LEU A 370 -0.21 8.51 -3.84
C LEU A 370 0.22 7.08 -4.17
N GLY A 371 1.35 6.61 -3.65
CA GLY A 371 1.79 5.22 -3.86
C GLY A 371 0.73 4.20 -3.44
N CYS A 372 0.11 4.38 -2.27
CA CYS A 372 -1.00 3.54 -1.82
C CYS A 372 -2.20 3.58 -2.79
N PHE A 373 -2.56 4.77 -3.27
CA PHE A 373 -3.67 4.96 -4.22
C PHE A 373 -3.40 4.26 -5.56
N LEU A 374 -2.17 4.37 -6.08
CA LEU A 374 -1.75 3.71 -7.33
C LEU A 374 -1.75 2.18 -7.18
N LEU A 375 -1.26 1.65 -6.06
CA LEU A 375 -1.33 0.21 -5.77
C LEU A 375 -2.79 -0.28 -5.71
N ALA A 376 -3.69 0.47 -5.07
CA ALA A 376 -5.11 0.12 -5.07
C ALA A 376 -5.71 0.11 -6.48
N GLY A 377 -5.41 1.14 -7.27
CA GLY A 377 -5.88 1.26 -8.65
C GLY A 377 -5.40 0.13 -9.55
N SER A 378 -4.15 -0.33 -9.38
CA SER A 378 -3.60 -1.42 -10.21
C SER A 378 -4.39 -2.71 -10.06
N GLU A 379 -4.74 -3.11 -8.85
CA GLU A 379 -5.54 -4.32 -8.64
C GLU A 379 -7.04 -4.13 -8.97
N VAL A 380 -7.58 -2.91 -8.78
CA VAL A 380 -8.96 -2.60 -9.21
C VAL A 380 -9.09 -2.61 -10.72
N TYR A 381 -8.06 -2.23 -11.47
CA TYR A 381 -8.04 -2.30 -12.94
C TYR A 381 -8.32 -3.73 -13.45
N ASP A 382 -7.78 -4.75 -12.79
CA ASP A 382 -8.01 -6.14 -13.16
C ASP A 382 -9.41 -6.66 -12.77
N MET A 383 -10.10 -5.97 -11.86
CA MET A 383 -11.46 -6.34 -11.43
C MET A 383 -12.57 -5.79 -12.33
N VAL A 384 -12.28 -4.81 -13.19
CA VAL A 384 -13.28 -4.09 -13.98
C VAL A 384 -13.08 -4.31 -15.49
N GLU A 385 -14.15 -3.99 -16.29
CA GLU A 385 -14.17 -4.14 -17.75
C GLU A 385 -13.75 -2.86 -18.50
#